data_232e7164b5ff69400870edd5975a68d0
#
_entry.id   232e7164b5ff69400870edd5975a68d0
#
_cell.length_a   1.000
_cell.length_b   1.000
_cell.length_c   1.000
_cell.angle_alpha   90.00
_cell.angle_beta   90.00
_cell.angle_gamma   90.00
#
_symmetry.space_group_name_H-M   'P 1'
#
loop_
_entity.id
_entity.type
_entity.pdbx_description
1 polymer ?
#
loop_
_entity_poly.entity_id
_entity_poly.type
_entity_poly.pdbx_seq_one_letter_code
_entity_poly.pdbx_strand_id
1 'polypeptide(L)' 'FTEAVIMFEKIRAYLASELDISEDEITRDTTFESLGVDSLDTVEMVMDLEQELGVELEIEEKIATVGELVDLVESKVD' A
#
# COMPACT_ATOMS: atom_id res chain seq x y z
N PHE A 1 -20.39 -1.21 0.75
CA PHE A 1 -18.95 -1.06 0.71
C PHE A 1 -18.33 -2.16 -0.10
N THR A 2 -17.42 -1.83 -0.98
CA THR A 2 -16.70 -2.81 -1.77
C THR A 2 -15.42 -3.20 -1.04
N GLU A 3 -14.91 -4.38 -1.32
CA GLU A 3 -13.64 -4.84 -0.74
C GLU A 3 -12.51 -3.88 -1.09
N ALA A 4 -12.60 -3.23 -2.24
CA ALA A 4 -11.61 -2.25 -2.69
C ALA A 4 -11.47 -1.08 -1.73
N VAL A 5 -12.61 -0.57 -1.25
CA VAL A 5 -12.61 0.55 -0.30
C VAL A 5 -12.01 0.13 1.04
N ILE A 6 -12.40 -1.06 1.50
CA ILE A 6 -11.91 -1.59 2.77
C ILE A 6 -10.41 -1.81 2.72
N MET A 7 -9.92 -2.39 1.62
CA MET A 7 -8.49 -2.65 1.45
C MET A 7 -7.70 -1.35 1.38
N PHE A 8 -8.21 -0.36 0.65
CA PHE A 8 -7.55 0.94 0.56
C PHE A 8 -7.43 1.57 1.95
N GLU A 9 -8.50 1.53 2.75
CA GLU A 9 -8.46 2.10 4.09
C GLU A 9 -7.45 1.41 5.00
N LYS A 10 -7.35 0.09 4.89
CA LYS A 10 -6.37 -0.66 5.68
C LYS A 10 -4.95 -0.29 5.31
N ILE A 11 -4.68 -0.23 4.02
CA ILE A 11 -3.35 0.11 3.54
C ILE A 11 -3.01 1.55 3.88
N ARG A 12 -3.96 2.45 3.72
CA ARG A 12 -3.77 3.86 4.07
C ARG A 12 -3.43 4.03 5.55
N ALA A 13 -4.18 3.34 6.42
CA ALA A 13 -3.93 3.41 7.85
C ALA A 13 -2.55 2.87 8.20
N TYR A 14 -2.15 1.77 7.56
CA TYR A 14 -0.83 1.20 7.77
C TYR A 14 0.26 2.19 7.36
N LEU A 15 0.14 2.77 6.17
CA LEU A 15 1.13 3.72 5.67
C LEU A 15 1.21 4.96 6.54
N ALA A 16 0.07 5.46 6.97
CA ALA A 16 0.03 6.65 7.83
C ALA A 16 0.77 6.38 9.14
N SER A 17 0.57 5.21 9.71
CA SER A 17 1.23 4.81 10.95
C SER A 17 2.74 4.65 10.76
N GLU A 18 3.15 3.99 9.67
CA GLU A 18 4.56 3.74 9.40
C GLU A 18 5.33 5.02 9.09
N LEU A 19 4.68 5.95 8.37
CA LEU A 19 5.33 7.18 7.94
C LEU A 19 5.08 8.35 8.89
N ASP A 20 4.27 8.12 9.93
CA ASP A 20 3.92 9.14 10.92
C ASP A 20 3.30 10.37 10.26
N ILE A 21 2.35 10.14 9.38
CA ILE A 21 1.61 11.20 8.70
C ILE A 21 0.11 10.97 8.88
N SER A 22 -0.69 11.97 8.50
CA SER A 22 -2.13 11.86 8.57
C SER A 22 -2.67 11.01 7.43
N GLU A 23 -3.70 10.21 7.68
CA GLU A 23 -4.37 9.43 6.64
C GLU A 23 -4.93 10.33 5.55
N ASP A 24 -5.31 11.55 5.89
CA ASP A 24 -5.85 12.51 4.93
C ASP A 24 -4.84 12.90 3.85
N GLU A 25 -3.56 12.71 4.11
CA GLU A 25 -2.51 13.00 3.16
C GLU A 25 -2.32 11.88 2.14
N ILE A 26 -2.97 10.76 2.35
CA ILE A 26 -2.81 9.58 1.49
C ILE A 26 -4.07 9.36 0.67
N THR A 27 -3.92 9.40 -0.65
CA THR A 27 -5.00 9.10 -1.60
C THR A 27 -4.52 8.02 -2.55
N ARG A 28 -5.41 7.53 -3.42
CA ARG A 28 -5.02 6.53 -4.41
C ARG A 28 -3.99 7.06 -5.40
N ASP A 29 -4.01 8.36 -5.65
CA ASP A 29 -3.07 9.01 -6.57
C ASP A 29 -1.74 9.38 -5.91
N THR A 30 -1.66 9.27 -4.59
CA THR A 30 -0.44 9.61 -3.86
C THR A 30 0.69 8.66 -4.27
N THR A 31 1.83 9.23 -4.64
CA THR A 31 2.99 8.43 -5.00
C THR A 31 3.84 8.16 -3.76
N PHE A 32 4.52 7.02 -3.76
CA PHE A 32 5.43 6.71 -2.66
C PHE A 32 6.59 7.69 -2.63
N GLU A 33 7.02 8.15 -3.79
CA GLU A 33 8.07 9.14 -3.88
C GLU A 33 7.68 10.44 -3.18
N SER A 34 6.42 10.88 -3.35
CA SER A 34 5.95 12.10 -2.69
C SER A 34 5.87 11.95 -1.17
N LEU A 35 5.77 10.72 -0.68
CA LEU A 35 5.76 10.42 0.73
C LEU A 35 7.17 10.28 1.31
N GLY A 36 8.19 10.39 0.47
CA GLY A 36 9.57 10.22 0.90
C GLY A 36 9.99 8.76 1.04
N VAL A 37 9.26 7.86 0.41
CA VAL A 37 9.55 6.42 0.46
C VAL A 37 10.33 6.04 -0.79
N ASP A 38 11.53 5.52 -0.62
CA ASP A 38 12.33 5.08 -1.76
C ASP A 38 11.94 3.62 -2.14
N SER A 39 12.57 3.11 -3.20
CA SER A 39 12.20 1.80 -3.71
C SER A 39 12.48 0.67 -2.72
N LEU A 40 13.54 0.79 -1.93
CA LEU A 40 13.87 -0.21 -0.91
C LEU A 40 12.84 -0.20 0.21
N ASP A 41 12.48 1.00 0.67
CA ASP A 41 11.46 1.14 1.71
C ASP A 41 10.11 0.62 1.22
N THR A 42 9.78 0.85 -0.05
CA THR A 42 8.54 0.34 -0.63
C THR A 42 8.50 -1.19 -0.57
N VAL A 43 9.62 -1.84 -0.92
CA VAL A 43 9.70 -3.30 -0.86
C VAL A 43 9.50 -3.80 0.56
N GLU A 44 10.14 -3.16 1.53
CA GLU A 44 9.99 -3.54 2.93
C GLU A 44 8.55 -3.39 3.41
N MET A 45 7.91 -2.29 3.04
CA MET A 45 6.52 -2.05 3.42
C MET A 45 5.58 -3.08 2.82
N VAL A 46 5.83 -3.47 1.57
CA VAL A 46 5.03 -4.51 0.93
C VAL A 46 5.22 -5.85 1.63
N MET A 47 6.45 -6.17 2.03
CA MET A 47 6.70 -7.40 2.78
C MET A 47 5.94 -7.42 4.10
N ASP A 48 5.92 -6.29 4.79
CA ASP A 48 5.16 -6.18 6.04
C ASP A 48 3.66 -6.36 5.79
N LEU A 49 3.16 -5.79 4.70
CA LEU A 49 1.75 -5.94 4.33
C LEU A 49 1.41 -7.39 4.00
N GLU A 50 2.33 -8.10 3.36
CA GLU A 50 2.13 -9.53 3.08
C GLU A 50 1.88 -10.30 4.36
N GLN A 51 2.66 -10.02 5.40
CA GLN A 51 2.51 -10.68 6.68
C GLN A 51 1.23 -10.26 7.39
N GLU A 52 0.90 -8.98 7.33
CA GLU A 52 -0.32 -8.46 7.96
C GLU A 52 -1.58 -9.02 7.33
N LEU A 53 -1.59 -9.15 6.03
CA LEU A 53 -2.77 -9.58 5.28
C LEU A 53 -2.77 -11.07 4.97
N GLY A 54 -1.66 -11.75 5.21
CA GLY A 54 -1.54 -13.17 4.95
C GLY A 54 -1.58 -13.53 3.48
N VAL A 55 -1.09 -12.65 2.61
CA VAL A 55 -1.05 -12.87 1.17
C VAL A 55 0.38 -12.73 0.66
N GLU A 56 0.67 -13.38 -0.46
CA GLU A 56 1.96 -13.24 -1.11
C GLU A 56 1.82 -12.25 -2.26
N LEU A 57 2.63 -11.20 -2.21
CA LEU A 57 2.65 -10.18 -3.24
C LEU A 57 3.97 -10.29 -4.00
N GLU A 58 3.89 -10.70 -5.25
CA GLU A 58 5.08 -10.72 -6.08
C GLU A 58 5.23 -9.34 -6.71
N ILE A 59 6.23 -8.60 -6.27
CA ILE A 59 6.48 -7.28 -6.80
C ILE A 59 7.42 -7.39 -7.97
N GLU A 60 6.88 -7.72 -9.12
CA GLU A 60 7.64 -7.73 -10.35
C GLU A 60 7.49 -6.40 -11.08
N GLU A 61 6.46 -5.64 -10.72
CA GLU A 61 6.18 -4.35 -11.32
C GLU A 61 6.46 -3.24 -10.33
N LYS A 62 6.88 -2.12 -10.85
CA LYS A 62 7.10 -0.94 -10.01
C LYS A 62 5.76 -0.37 -9.60
N ILE A 63 5.54 -0.34 -8.31
CA ILE A 63 4.36 0.29 -7.74
C ILE A 63 4.72 1.75 -7.48
N ALA A 64 4.08 2.65 -8.20
CA ALA A 64 4.36 4.07 -8.07
C ALA A 64 3.38 4.78 -7.13
N THR A 65 2.12 4.35 -7.13
CA THR A 65 1.06 4.98 -6.34
C THR A 65 0.46 4.02 -5.33
N VAL A 66 -0.19 4.60 -4.32
CA VAL A 66 -0.90 3.81 -3.31
C VAL A 66 -2.02 3.00 -3.97
N GLY A 67 -2.71 3.58 -4.96
CA GLY A 67 -3.76 2.87 -5.68
C GLY A 67 -3.25 1.64 -6.39
N GLU A 68 -2.06 1.70 -6.97
CA GLU A 68 -1.47 0.54 -7.63
C GLU A 68 -1.19 -0.58 -6.63
N LEU A 69 -0.72 -0.22 -5.44
CA LEU A 69 -0.49 -1.19 -4.38
C LEU A 69 -1.81 -1.84 -3.94
N VAL A 70 -2.85 -1.03 -3.77
CA VAL A 70 -4.17 -1.53 -3.37
C VAL A 70 -4.69 -2.50 -4.42
N ASP A 71 -4.59 -2.16 -5.69
CA ASP A 71 -5.06 -3.02 -6.77
C ASP A 71 -4.30 -4.34 -6.80
N LEU A 72 -2.99 -4.29 -6.57
CA LEU A 72 -2.18 -5.50 -6.52
C LEU A 72 -2.62 -6.41 -5.39
N VAL A 73 -2.81 -5.85 -4.19
CA VAL A 73 -3.23 -6.62 -3.03
C VAL A 73 -4.60 -7.25 -3.28
N GLU A 74 -5.53 -6.50 -3.84
CA GLU A 74 -6.86 -7.03 -4.14
C GLU A 74 -6.82 -8.17 -5.12
N SER A 75 -5.94 -8.09 -6.09
CA SER A 75 -5.81 -9.17 -7.07
C SER A 75 -5.34 -10.47 -6.45
N LYS A 76 -4.70 -10.39 -5.29
CA LYS A 76 -4.18 -11.57 -4.58
C LYS A 76 -5.13 -12.12 -3.52
N VAL A 77 -6.03 -11.30 -2.99
CA VAL A 77 -6.97 -11.76 -1.96
C VAL A 77 -8.30 -12.25 -2.54
N ASP A 78 -8.51 -12.08 -3.80
CA ASP A 78 -9.74 -12.50 -4.47
C ASP A 78 -9.73 -14.01 -4.71
#